data_6caaecccbd818a87c195a45a1de858dc
#
_entry.id   6caaecccbd818a87c195a45a1de858dc
#
_cell.length_a   1.000
_cell.length_b   1.000
_cell.length_c   1.000
_cell.angle_alpha   90.00
_cell.angle_beta   90.00
_cell.angle_gamma   90.00
#
_symmetry.space_group_name_H-M   'P 1'
#
loop_
_entity.id
_entity.type
_entity.pdbx_description
1 polymer ?
#
loop_
_entity_poly.entity_id
_entity_poly.type
_entity_poly.pdbx_seq_one_letter_code
_entity_poly.pdbx_strand_id
1 'polypeptide(L)'
;MDSILIIDDEPQIRKLLSRMMELEGYEVFQAADCQSTLKQLKLHNPQVVLCDVFLPDGNGVDMVTTIKKLYPELEVILLTAHGNIPDGVQAIKNGAFDYITKGDDNNKIIPLISRAMAQAKKNVGEKVKTEETQSFSFDAIKGLSLIHI
;
A
#
# COMPACT_ATOMS: atom_id res chain seq x y z
N MET A 1 7.29 -14.21 -2.29
CA MET A 1 6.48 -13.78 -3.43
C MET A 1 5.88 -12.42 -3.13
N ASP A 2 5.95 -11.52 -4.07
CA ASP A 2 5.38 -10.19 -3.90
C ASP A 2 3.84 -10.28 -3.89
N SER A 3 3.21 -9.60 -2.97
CA SER A 3 1.76 -9.68 -2.78
C SER A 3 1.09 -8.32 -2.81
N ILE A 4 -0.15 -8.30 -3.27
CA ILE A 4 -0.95 -7.10 -3.42
C ILE A 4 -2.37 -7.36 -2.94
N LEU A 5 -2.95 -6.37 -2.26
CA LEU A 5 -4.35 -6.41 -1.85
C LEU A 5 -5.14 -5.44 -2.71
N ILE A 6 -6.23 -5.93 -3.32
CA ILE A 6 -7.10 -5.12 -4.16
C ILE A 6 -8.41 -4.91 -3.43
N ILE A 7 -8.78 -3.65 -3.23
CA ILE A 7 -9.95 -3.24 -2.46
C ILE A 7 -10.91 -2.50 -3.38
N ASP A 8 -12.04 -3.12 -3.69
CA ASP A 8 -13.07 -2.54 -4.54
C ASP A 8 -14.39 -3.25 -4.26
N ASP A 9 -15.48 -2.49 -4.08
CA ASP A 9 -16.79 -3.09 -3.82
C ASP A 9 -17.45 -3.66 -5.08
N GLU A 10 -16.95 -3.29 -6.27
CA GLU A 10 -17.46 -3.81 -7.54
C GLU A 10 -16.74 -5.12 -7.89
N PRO A 11 -17.46 -6.27 -7.82
CA PRO A 11 -16.80 -7.56 -8.05
C PRO A 11 -16.14 -7.69 -9.42
N GLN A 12 -16.73 -7.08 -10.46
CA GLN A 12 -16.19 -7.19 -11.82
C GLN A 12 -14.83 -6.50 -11.94
N ILE A 13 -14.72 -5.29 -11.39
CA ILE A 13 -13.46 -4.54 -11.41
C ILE A 13 -12.42 -5.24 -10.55
N ARG A 14 -12.83 -5.69 -9.36
CA ARG A 14 -11.94 -6.39 -8.44
C ARG A 14 -11.36 -7.65 -9.09
N LYS A 15 -12.18 -8.44 -9.77
CA LYS A 15 -11.73 -9.65 -10.46
C LYS A 15 -10.79 -9.33 -11.62
N LEU A 16 -11.13 -8.30 -12.41
CA LEU A 16 -10.29 -7.90 -13.54
C LEU A 16 -8.90 -7.48 -13.08
N LEU A 17 -8.84 -6.61 -12.08
CA LEU A 17 -7.56 -6.14 -11.54
C LEU A 17 -6.76 -7.29 -10.91
N SER A 18 -7.44 -8.18 -10.20
CA SER A 18 -6.79 -9.33 -9.59
C SER A 18 -6.15 -10.23 -10.64
N ARG A 19 -6.86 -10.49 -11.73
CA ARG A 19 -6.33 -11.31 -12.81
C ARG A 19 -5.13 -10.65 -13.48
N MET A 20 -5.21 -9.34 -13.71
CA MET A 20 -4.09 -8.59 -14.27
C MET A 20 -2.84 -8.73 -13.41
N MET A 21 -2.98 -8.60 -12.10
CA MET A 21 -1.84 -8.70 -11.19
C MET A 21 -1.32 -10.13 -11.09
N GLU A 22 -2.20 -11.12 -11.08
CA GLU A 22 -1.79 -12.52 -11.10
C GLU A 22 -0.98 -12.86 -12.34
N LEU A 23 -1.37 -12.32 -13.50
CA LEU A 23 -0.63 -12.53 -14.75
C LEU A 23 0.76 -11.91 -14.70
N GLU A 24 0.95 -10.88 -13.87
CA GLU A 24 2.26 -10.27 -13.66
C GLU A 24 3.11 -10.99 -12.62
N GLY A 25 2.58 -12.05 -12.02
CA GLY A 25 3.32 -12.86 -11.06
C GLY A 25 3.12 -12.51 -9.60
N TYR A 26 2.16 -11.62 -9.30
CA TYR A 26 1.88 -11.25 -7.91
C TYR A 26 0.90 -12.22 -7.27
N GLU A 27 1.06 -12.42 -5.97
CA GLU A 27 0.03 -13.06 -5.15
C GLU A 27 -1.01 -12.00 -4.81
N VAL A 28 -2.30 -12.30 -5.08
CA VAL A 28 -3.36 -11.30 -4.97
C VAL A 28 -4.37 -11.68 -3.90
N PHE A 29 -4.66 -10.73 -3.02
CA PHE A 29 -5.74 -10.83 -2.04
C PHE A 29 -6.80 -9.80 -2.37
N GLN A 30 -8.03 -10.02 -1.95
CA GLN A 30 -9.15 -9.16 -2.30
C GLN A 30 -9.95 -8.77 -1.08
N ALA A 31 -10.50 -7.55 -1.10
CA ALA A 31 -11.43 -7.06 -0.09
C ALA A 31 -12.48 -6.19 -0.76
N ALA A 32 -13.69 -6.18 -0.22
CA ALA A 32 -14.79 -5.41 -0.79
C ALA A 32 -15.17 -4.19 0.05
N ASP A 33 -14.63 -4.05 1.25
CA ASP A 33 -14.96 -2.96 2.17
C ASP A 33 -13.79 -2.69 3.13
N CYS A 34 -13.95 -1.68 3.97
CA CYS A 34 -12.91 -1.30 4.92
C CYS A 34 -12.66 -2.38 5.96
N GLN A 35 -13.71 -3.01 6.46
CA GLN A 35 -13.61 -4.01 7.50
C GLN A 35 -12.84 -5.25 7.02
N SER A 36 -13.18 -5.76 5.84
CA SER A 36 -12.47 -6.90 5.27
C SER A 36 -11.03 -6.55 4.89
N THR A 37 -10.78 -5.29 4.51
CA THR A 37 -9.44 -4.79 4.25
C THR A 37 -8.55 -4.96 5.47
N LEU A 38 -9.01 -4.53 6.63
CA LEU A 38 -8.21 -4.63 7.86
C LEU A 38 -7.91 -6.09 8.22
N LYS A 39 -8.88 -6.99 7.99
CA LYS A 39 -8.66 -8.42 8.19
C LYS A 39 -7.60 -8.98 7.25
N GLN A 40 -7.67 -8.62 5.97
CA GLN A 40 -6.72 -9.12 4.97
C GLN A 40 -5.31 -8.61 5.25
N LEU A 41 -5.18 -7.36 5.67
CA LEU A 41 -3.88 -6.79 6.02
C LEU A 41 -3.24 -7.56 7.19
N LYS A 42 -4.04 -7.89 8.19
CA LYS A 42 -3.56 -8.61 9.36
C LYS A 42 -3.15 -10.04 9.02
N LEU A 43 -3.91 -10.71 8.14
CA LEU A 43 -3.69 -12.11 7.79
C LEU A 43 -2.53 -12.31 6.82
N HIS A 44 -2.34 -11.40 5.87
CA HIS A 44 -1.48 -11.67 4.70
C HIS A 44 -0.29 -10.73 4.54
N ASN A 45 -0.28 -9.59 5.18
CA ASN A 45 0.82 -8.61 5.09
C ASN A 45 1.21 -8.27 3.63
N PRO A 46 0.28 -7.82 2.79
CA PRO A 46 0.64 -7.46 1.41
C PRO A 46 1.58 -6.25 1.40
N GLN A 47 2.43 -6.16 0.38
CA GLN A 47 3.37 -5.04 0.26
C GLN A 47 2.73 -3.81 -0.37
N VAL A 48 1.77 -4.01 -1.28
CA VAL A 48 1.09 -2.93 -1.98
C VAL A 48 -0.42 -3.12 -1.85
N VAL A 49 -1.13 -1.99 -1.68
CA VAL A 49 -2.58 -1.97 -1.60
C VAL A 49 -3.12 -1.08 -2.70
N LEU A 50 -4.09 -1.59 -3.46
CA LEU A 50 -4.81 -0.85 -4.48
C LEU A 50 -6.24 -0.65 -3.98
N CYS A 51 -6.62 0.59 -3.67
CA CYS A 51 -7.84 0.88 -2.92
C CYS A 51 -8.77 1.84 -3.66
N ASP A 52 -10.03 1.44 -3.82
CA ASP A 52 -11.08 2.31 -4.36
C ASP A 52 -11.42 3.43 -3.37
N VAL A 53 -11.82 4.59 -3.90
CA VAL A 53 -12.25 5.73 -3.09
C VAL A 53 -13.55 5.42 -2.33
N PHE A 54 -14.54 4.86 -3.02
CA PHE A 54 -15.87 4.63 -2.44
C PHE A 54 -16.02 3.19 -2.01
N LEU A 55 -16.23 2.99 -0.71
CA LEU A 55 -16.45 1.67 -0.14
C LEU A 55 -17.75 1.71 0.66
N PRO A 56 -18.43 0.55 0.83
CA PRO A 56 -19.75 0.53 1.50
C PRO A 56 -19.74 1.05 2.93
N ASP A 57 -18.62 0.87 3.64
CA ASP A 57 -18.48 1.22 5.04
C ASP A 57 -17.44 2.31 5.30
N GLY A 58 -17.03 3.03 4.24
CA GLY A 58 -16.08 4.09 4.42
C GLY A 58 -15.54 4.67 3.12
N ASN A 59 -14.33 5.17 3.18
CA ASN A 59 -13.74 5.98 2.12
C ASN A 59 -12.26 5.61 1.97
N GLY A 60 -11.84 5.41 0.72
CA GLY A 60 -10.47 5.01 0.43
C GLY A 60 -9.43 6.07 0.81
N VAL A 61 -9.79 7.36 0.72
CA VAL A 61 -8.88 8.43 1.11
C VAL A 61 -8.55 8.33 2.61
N ASP A 62 -9.57 8.07 3.43
CA ASP A 62 -9.37 7.87 4.86
C ASP A 62 -8.65 6.55 5.16
N MET A 63 -8.91 5.52 4.35
CA MET A 63 -8.21 4.23 4.49
C MET A 63 -6.71 4.37 4.27
N VAL A 64 -6.27 5.27 3.38
CA VAL A 64 -4.83 5.53 3.20
C VAL A 64 -4.22 5.93 4.54
N THR A 65 -4.84 6.88 5.23
CA THR A 65 -4.35 7.33 6.54
C THR A 65 -4.29 6.17 7.53
N THR A 66 -5.35 5.40 7.62
CA THR A 66 -5.43 4.26 8.54
C THR A 66 -4.35 3.22 8.25
N ILE A 67 -4.22 2.85 6.97
CA ILE A 67 -3.25 1.83 6.56
C ILE A 67 -1.82 2.30 6.83
N LYS A 68 -1.50 3.53 6.47
CA LYS A 68 -0.15 4.06 6.65
C LYS A 68 0.20 4.21 8.15
N LYS A 69 -0.79 4.44 8.98
CA LYS A 69 -0.61 4.55 10.41
C LYS A 69 -0.31 3.18 11.05
N LEU A 70 -1.03 2.14 10.61
CA LEU A 70 -0.89 0.79 11.14
C LEU A 70 0.29 0.03 10.50
N TYR A 71 0.52 0.25 9.20
CA TYR A 71 1.52 -0.46 8.42
C TYR A 71 2.32 0.52 7.57
N PRO A 72 3.19 1.33 8.17
CA PRO A 72 3.88 2.41 7.44
C PRO A 72 4.78 1.94 6.31
N GLU A 73 5.19 0.68 6.30
CA GLU A 73 6.02 0.12 5.24
C GLU A 73 5.26 -0.24 3.98
N LEU A 74 3.92 -0.37 4.04
CA LEU A 74 3.11 -0.68 2.87
C LEU A 74 2.96 0.57 2.00
N GLU A 75 2.85 0.34 0.69
CA GLU A 75 2.51 1.43 -0.23
C GLU A 75 1.07 1.28 -0.70
N VAL A 76 0.36 2.39 -0.74
CA VAL A 76 -1.05 2.41 -1.12
C VAL A 76 -1.24 3.24 -2.38
N ILE A 77 -1.96 2.68 -3.35
CA ILE A 77 -2.35 3.38 -4.57
C ILE A 77 -3.87 3.50 -4.57
N LEU A 78 -4.37 4.72 -4.75
CA LEU A 78 -5.80 4.97 -4.75
C LEU A 78 -6.37 4.83 -6.17
N LEU A 79 -7.52 4.17 -6.29
CA LEU A 79 -8.29 4.13 -7.54
C LEU A 79 -9.38 5.17 -7.47
N THR A 80 -9.34 6.16 -8.36
CA THR A 80 -10.32 7.25 -8.38
C THR A 80 -11.27 7.12 -9.56
N ALA A 81 -12.48 7.68 -9.43
CA ALA A 81 -13.38 7.83 -10.56
C ALA A 81 -12.80 8.86 -11.54
N HIS A 82 -13.18 8.75 -12.80
CA HIS A 82 -12.74 9.69 -13.83
C HIS A 82 -13.05 11.14 -13.43
N GLY A 83 -12.06 12.00 -13.50
CA GLY A 83 -12.22 13.41 -13.15
C GLY A 83 -12.13 13.74 -11.66
N ASN A 84 -11.92 12.76 -10.79
CA ASN A 84 -11.88 12.98 -9.34
C ASN A 84 -10.45 13.25 -8.85
N ILE A 85 -9.85 14.30 -9.37
CA ILE A 85 -8.47 14.71 -9.02
C ILE A 85 -8.33 15.13 -7.55
N PRO A 86 -9.30 15.87 -6.94
CA PRO A 86 -9.14 16.25 -5.54
C PRO A 86 -8.96 15.09 -4.56
N ASP A 87 -9.65 13.98 -4.76
CA ASP A 87 -9.49 12.79 -3.92
C ASP A 87 -8.11 12.18 -4.08
N GLY A 88 -7.59 12.15 -5.32
CA GLY A 88 -6.23 11.68 -5.57
C GLY A 88 -5.18 12.53 -4.88
N VAL A 89 -5.31 13.85 -4.97
CA VAL A 89 -4.39 14.78 -4.31
C VAL A 89 -4.44 14.61 -2.80
N GLN A 90 -5.64 14.50 -2.23
CA GLN A 90 -5.79 14.31 -0.79
C GLN A 90 -5.19 12.98 -0.34
N ALA A 91 -5.34 11.91 -1.12
CA ALA A 91 -4.75 10.61 -0.82
C ALA A 91 -3.22 10.71 -0.72
N ILE A 92 -2.59 11.43 -1.64
CA ILE A 92 -1.13 11.62 -1.61
C ILE A 92 -0.72 12.39 -0.36
N LYS A 93 -1.46 13.42 0.01
CA LYS A 93 -1.22 14.16 1.25
C LYS A 93 -1.34 13.27 2.48
N ASN A 94 -2.24 12.28 2.44
CA ASN A 94 -2.44 11.32 3.52
C ASN A 94 -1.38 10.21 3.55
N GLY A 95 -0.50 10.15 2.57
CA GLY A 95 0.58 9.20 2.53
C GLY A 95 0.50 8.14 1.44
N ALA A 96 -0.46 8.23 0.51
CA ALA A 96 -0.53 7.29 -0.61
C ALA A 96 0.69 7.45 -1.51
N PHE A 97 1.11 6.33 -2.11
CA PHE A 97 2.20 6.34 -3.08
C PHE A 97 1.81 7.13 -4.33
N ASP A 98 0.60 6.89 -4.82
CA ASP A 98 0.06 7.59 -5.98
C ASP A 98 -1.44 7.30 -6.08
N TYR A 99 -2.06 7.81 -7.15
CA TYR A 99 -3.43 7.47 -7.50
C TYR A 99 -3.54 7.22 -9.00
N ILE A 100 -4.56 6.49 -9.42
CA ILE A 100 -4.81 6.21 -10.83
C ILE A 100 -6.32 6.22 -11.06
N THR A 101 -6.75 6.66 -12.24
CA THR A 101 -8.16 6.75 -12.58
C THR A 101 -8.68 5.40 -13.08
N LYS A 102 -9.82 4.96 -12.56
CA LYS A 102 -10.46 3.72 -12.99
C LYS A 102 -10.84 3.81 -14.48
N GLY A 103 -10.61 2.72 -15.20
CA GLY A 103 -10.98 2.62 -16.61
C GLY A 103 -10.03 3.34 -17.55
N ASP A 104 -9.06 4.07 -17.03
CA ASP A 104 -8.00 4.63 -17.83
C ASP A 104 -6.99 3.55 -18.21
N ASP A 105 -6.00 3.96 -18.95
CA ASP A 105 -4.99 3.12 -19.53
C ASP A 105 -4.45 2.05 -18.58
N ASN A 106 -4.87 0.80 -18.78
CA ASN A 106 -4.37 -0.35 -18.01
C ASN A 106 -2.84 -0.48 -18.09
N ASN A 107 -2.23 0.08 -19.14
CA ASN A 107 -0.78 0.06 -19.32
C ASN A 107 -0.06 0.93 -18.29
N LYS A 108 -0.76 1.85 -17.63
CA LYS A 108 -0.16 2.69 -16.59
C LYS A 108 -0.14 2.01 -15.24
N ILE A 109 -1.10 1.12 -14.98
CA ILE A 109 -1.25 0.52 -13.66
C ILE A 109 -0.11 -0.45 -13.33
N ILE A 110 0.31 -1.25 -14.30
CA ILE A 110 1.36 -2.25 -14.10
C ILE A 110 2.70 -1.61 -13.71
N PRO A 111 3.21 -0.59 -14.47
CA PRO A 111 4.44 0.08 -14.07
C PRO A 111 4.33 0.78 -12.71
N LEU A 112 3.16 1.34 -12.39
CA LEU A 112 2.94 2.01 -11.12
C LEU A 112 3.01 1.02 -9.96
N ILE A 113 2.36 -0.14 -10.09
CA ILE A 113 2.41 -1.21 -9.10
C ILE A 113 3.86 -1.67 -8.91
N SER A 114 4.60 -1.84 -9.99
CA SER A 114 6.00 -2.26 -9.92
C SER A 114 6.86 -1.27 -9.13
N ARG A 115 6.67 0.03 -9.35
CA ARG A 115 7.39 1.06 -8.60
C ARG A 115 7.01 1.07 -7.12
N ALA A 116 5.72 0.93 -6.83
CA ALA A 116 5.23 0.88 -5.46
C ALA A 116 5.78 -0.36 -4.74
N MET A 117 5.84 -1.49 -5.43
CA MET A 117 6.39 -2.73 -4.89
C MET A 117 7.87 -2.58 -4.53
N ALA A 118 8.65 -1.95 -5.41
CA ALA A 118 10.06 -1.69 -5.15
C ALA A 118 10.23 -0.78 -3.93
N GLN A 119 9.40 0.25 -3.81
CA GLN A 119 9.45 1.16 -2.67
C GLN A 119 9.06 0.45 -1.37
N ALA A 120 8.02 -0.38 -1.40
CA ALA A 120 7.59 -1.13 -0.22
C ALA A 120 8.69 -2.06 0.30
N LYS A 121 9.39 -2.74 -0.61
CA LYS A 121 10.52 -3.60 -0.24
C LYS A 121 11.67 -2.81 0.36
N LYS A 122 11.93 -1.62 -0.18
CA LYS A 122 12.95 -0.72 0.35
C LYS A 122 12.59 -0.26 1.75
N ASN A 123 11.31 0.06 2.00
CA ASN A 123 10.84 0.49 3.33
C ASN A 123 11.09 -0.59 4.38
N VAL A 124 10.86 -1.84 4.06
CA VAL A 124 11.11 -2.96 4.97
C VAL A 124 12.60 -3.09 5.25
N GLY A 125 13.45 -2.99 4.22
CA GLY A 125 14.89 -3.06 4.37
C GLY A 125 15.44 -1.96 5.27
N GLU A 126 14.96 -0.73 5.11
CA GLU A 126 15.36 0.40 5.95
C GLU A 126 14.94 0.21 7.40
N LYS A 127 13.72 -0.30 7.61
CA LYS A 127 13.21 -0.58 8.95
C LYS A 127 14.06 -1.61 9.67
N VAL A 128 14.44 -2.69 9.00
CA VAL A 128 15.30 -3.72 9.58
C VAL A 128 16.67 -3.15 9.94
N LYS A 129 17.27 -2.35 9.06
CA LYS A 129 18.57 -1.69 9.34
C LYS A 129 18.49 -0.79 10.57
N THR A 130 17.42 -0.02 10.69
CA THR A 130 17.22 0.88 11.82
C THR A 130 17.13 0.09 13.13
N GLU A 131 16.43 -1.00 13.15
CA GLU A 131 16.31 -1.85 14.32
C GLU A 131 17.65 -2.46 14.72
N GLU A 132 18.43 -2.94 13.78
CA GLU A 132 19.76 -3.47 14.03
C GLU A 132 20.69 -2.41 14.64
N THR A 133 20.66 -1.21 14.09
CA THR A 133 21.47 -0.10 14.60
C THR A 133 21.09 0.23 16.03
N GLN A 134 19.82 0.25 16.35
CA GLN A 134 19.33 0.52 17.69
C GLN A 134 19.77 -0.56 18.70
N SER A 135 19.80 -1.81 18.30
CA SER A 135 20.19 -2.90 19.18
C SER A 135 21.68 -2.88 19.55
N PHE A 136 22.53 -2.21 18.80
CA PHE A 136 23.96 -2.07 19.09
C PHE A 136 24.27 -0.96 20.08
N SER A 137 23.52 -0.02 20.29
CA SER A 137 23.84 1.04 21.21
C SER A 137 23.54 0.64 22.61
N PHE A 138 23.89 0.53 22.80
CA PHE A 138 23.96 0.34 23.53
C PHE A 138 24.32 0.30 24.21
N ASP A 139 24.43 0.80 24.17
CA ASP A 139 25.14 0.77 24.39
C ASP A 139 25.64 1.07 24.37
N ALA A 140 25.78 1.72 24.34
CA ALA A 140 26.49 2.14 23.96
C ALA A 140 26.52 2.51 23.82
N ILE A 141 26.43 2.98 23.91
CA ILE A 141 26.79 3.50 23.49
C ILE A 141 26.56 3.80 23.45
N LYS A 142 26.46 4.34 23.79
CA LYS A 142 26.64 4.68 23.38
C LYS A 142 26.77 4.89 23.02
N GLY A 143 26.78 5.30 23.57
CA GLY A 143 27.27 5.69 22.91
C GLY A 143 27.09 5.75 22.39
N LEU A 144 27.13 6.11 22.33
CA LEU A 144 27.28 6.21 21.45
C LEU A 144 27.05 6.24 21.00
N SER A 145 27.21 6.65 21.32
CA SER A 145 27.25 6.69 20.55
C SER A 145 27.00 6.44 20.00
N LEU A 146 27.03 6.93 20.13
CA LEU A 146 26.95 6.71 19.34
C LEU A 146 26.53 6.39 18.76
N ILE A 147 26.60 6.87 18.85
CA ILE A 147 26.31 6.41 18.05
C ILE A 147 25.69 6.23 17.62
N HIS A 148 25.46 6.69 17.65
CA HIS A 148 24.84 6.37 17.05
C HIS A 148 24.16 6.37 16.80
N ILE A 149 24.10 6.99 16.98
CA ILE A 149 23.61 6.73 16.57
C ILE A 149 23.40 6.73 16.21
#